data_088b8ebeac1fd6fc2b7c68786d4b3c89
#
_entry.id   088b8ebeac1fd6fc2b7c68786d4b3c89
#
_cell.length_a   1.000
_cell.length_b   1.000
_cell.length_c   1.000
_cell.angle_alpha   90.00
_cell.angle_beta   90.00
_cell.angle_gamma   90.00
#
_symmetry.space_group_name_H-M   'P 1'
#
loop_
_entity.id
_entity.type
_entity.pdbx_description
1 polymer ?
#
loop_
_entity_poly.entity_id
_entity_poly.type
_entity_poly.pdbx_seq_one_letter_code
_entity_poly.pdbx_strand_id
1 'polypeptide(L)'
;GVIHGDPHMGNYSVQDDLSINLYDFGCMRIFKSKFIQGVIDLYFALQKNDEALAVHAYEQWGFNDITKDKLNILSKWANFLYAPLMKDKIQKIQESDSGIYGAQIASEVHKELKKIGGVKPPKEFVFMDRAAVGLGSVFMHLRAEVNWYRVFHELIDNFDQKKLTEKQQSTLKLVNL
;
A
#
# COMPACT_ATOMS: atom_id res chain seq x y z
N GLY A 1 4.42 -2.27 10.36
CA GLY A 1 3.64 -3.45 10.00
C GLY A 1 2.21 -3.43 10.55
N VAL A 2 1.72 -2.28 11.06
CA VAL A 2 0.33 -2.11 11.51
C VAL A 2 -0.31 -1.03 10.67
N ILE A 3 -1.52 -1.28 10.18
CA ILE A 3 -2.31 -0.29 9.47
C ILE A 3 -3.72 -0.17 10.04
N HIS A 4 -4.31 1.00 9.85
CA HIS A 4 -5.74 1.21 9.99
C HIS A 4 -6.42 0.88 8.65
N GLY A 5 -7.21 -0.17 8.60
CA GLY A 5 -7.84 -0.66 7.36
C GLY A 5 -9.08 0.13 6.92
N ASP A 6 -9.47 1.17 7.66
CA ASP A 6 -10.60 2.05 7.35
C ASP A 6 -10.24 3.54 7.63
N PRO A 7 -9.26 4.10 6.91
CA PRO A 7 -8.72 5.42 7.19
C PRO A 7 -9.57 6.55 6.58
N HIS A 8 -10.85 6.64 6.97
CA HIS A 8 -11.68 7.78 6.57
C HIS A 8 -11.64 8.90 7.62
N MET A 9 -11.95 10.14 7.21
CA MET A 9 -11.81 11.33 8.06
C MET A 9 -12.62 11.30 9.36
N GLY A 10 -13.72 10.55 9.42
CA GLY A 10 -14.51 10.39 10.64
C GLY A 10 -13.80 9.60 11.76
N ASN A 11 -12.69 8.93 11.45
CA ASN A 11 -11.89 8.17 12.42
C ASN A 11 -10.71 8.96 12.99
N TYR A 12 -10.58 10.23 12.65
CA TYR A 12 -9.50 11.10 13.12
C TYR A 12 -10.04 12.42 13.67
N SER A 13 -9.35 12.98 14.65
CA SER A 13 -9.42 14.43 14.94
C SER A 13 -8.02 14.96 15.14
N VAL A 14 -7.84 16.23 14.81
CA VAL A 14 -6.57 16.95 15.00
C VAL A 14 -6.74 17.89 16.17
N GLN A 15 -5.77 17.90 17.08
CA GLN A 15 -5.72 18.82 18.22
C GLN A 15 -4.97 20.11 17.85
N ASP A 16 -5.02 21.11 18.72
CA ASP A 16 -4.37 22.41 18.50
C ASP A 16 -2.85 22.29 18.39
N ASP A 17 -2.24 21.28 19.02
CA ASP A 17 -0.81 20.96 18.94
C ASP A 17 -0.45 20.09 17.72
N LEU A 18 -1.39 19.88 16.79
CA LEU A 18 -1.28 19.04 15.61
C LEU A 18 -1.15 17.53 15.90
N SER A 19 -1.34 17.10 17.14
CA SER A 19 -1.46 15.67 17.44
C SER A 19 -2.77 15.10 16.87
N ILE A 20 -2.76 13.81 16.52
CA ILE A 20 -3.89 13.13 15.90
C ILE A 20 -4.49 12.15 16.92
N ASN A 21 -5.77 12.32 17.22
CA ASN A 21 -6.55 11.28 17.89
C ASN A 21 -7.06 10.30 16.83
N LEU A 22 -6.86 9.03 17.09
CA LEU A 22 -7.39 7.95 16.26
C LEU A 22 -8.57 7.31 16.98
N TYR A 23 -9.69 7.22 16.29
CA TYR A 23 -10.91 6.55 16.76
C TYR A 23 -11.11 5.25 15.99
N ASP A 24 -11.94 4.34 16.52
CA ASP A 24 -12.32 3.07 15.91
C ASP A 24 -11.13 2.17 15.52
N PHE A 25 -10.74 1.32 16.46
CA PHE A 25 -9.66 0.33 16.25
C PHE A 25 -10.16 -1.01 15.67
N GLY A 26 -11.44 -1.13 15.29
CA GLY A 26 -12.04 -2.37 14.79
C GLY A 26 -11.43 -2.87 13.46
N CYS A 27 -10.85 -1.97 12.68
CA CYS A 27 -10.22 -2.29 11.39
C CYS A 27 -8.70 -2.31 11.42
N MET A 28 -8.07 -2.39 12.59
CA MET A 28 -6.61 -2.53 12.68
C MET A 28 -6.14 -3.87 12.13
N ARG A 29 -5.03 -3.84 11.37
CA ARG A 29 -4.41 -5.04 10.79
C ARG A 29 -2.92 -5.04 11.05
N ILE A 30 -2.41 -6.21 11.43
CA ILE A 30 -0.97 -6.45 11.61
C ILE A 30 -0.52 -7.29 10.42
N PHE A 31 0.35 -6.74 9.59
CA PHE A 31 0.97 -7.46 8.48
C PHE A 31 2.26 -8.11 8.93
N LYS A 32 2.48 -9.34 8.49
CA LYS A 32 3.77 -10.02 8.68
C LYS A 32 4.89 -9.22 8.02
N SER A 33 6.07 -9.24 8.63
CA SER A 33 7.25 -8.53 8.11
C SER A 33 7.59 -8.88 6.65
N LYS A 34 7.36 -10.14 6.25
CA LYS A 34 7.49 -10.62 4.87
C LYS A 34 6.57 -9.86 3.90
N PHE A 35 5.34 -9.55 4.31
CA PHE A 35 4.41 -8.79 3.49
C PHE A 35 4.91 -7.35 3.28
N ILE A 36 5.45 -6.72 4.33
CA ILE A 36 6.03 -5.38 4.24
C ILE A 36 7.27 -5.36 3.34
N GLN A 37 8.12 -6.40 3.43
CA GLN A 37 9.24 -6.55 2.50
C GLN A 37 8.76 -6.58 1.05
N GLY A 38 7.68 -7.31 0.74
CA GLY A 38 7.09 -7.33 -0.59
C GLY A 38 6.61 -5.95 -1.09
N VAL A 39 6.12 -5.07 -0.18
CA VAL A 39 5.78 -3.67 -0.55
C VAL A 39 7.03 -2.90 -0.99
N ILE A 40 8.12 -3.06 -0.24
CA ILE A 40 9.40 -2.40 -0.53
C ILE A 40 10.03 -2.96 -1.81
N ASP A 41 10.02 -4.29 -1.96
CA ASP A 41 10.58 -4.97 -3.15
C ASP A 41 9.84 -4.56 -4.42
N LEU A 42 8.50 -4.45 -4.38
CA LEU A 42 7.72 -4.00 -5.52
C LEU A 42 8.03 -2.55 -5.89
N TYR A 43 8.22 -1.66 -4.89
CA TYR A 43 8.65 -0.29 -5.15
C TYR A 43 9.96 -0.25 -5.94
N PHE A 44 10.99 -0.98 -5.49
CA PHE A 44 12.28 -1.02 -6.18
C PHE A 44 12.21 -1.74 -7.53
N ALA A 45 11.36 -2.77 -7.64
CA ALA A 45 11.11 -3.46 -8.90
C ALA A 45 10.55 -2.49 -9.97
N LEU A 46 9.54 -1.70 -9.60
CA LEU A 46 8.96 -0.70 -10.51
C LEU A 46 9.97 0.40 -10.87
N GLN A 47 10.76 0.87 -9.90
CA GLN A 47 11.78 1.91 -10.12
C GLN A 47 12.86 1.45 -11.10
N LYS A 48 13.26 0.16 -11.02
CA LYS A 48 14.34 -0.43 -11.84
C LYS A 48 13.84 -1.18 -13.08
N ASN A 49 12.52 -1.28 -13.26
CA ASN A 49 11.89 -2.14 -14.26
C ASN A 49 12.36 -3.61 -14.15
N ASP A 50 12.48 -4.12 -12.91
CA ASP A 50 12.91 -5.48 -12.61
C ASP A 50 11.69 -6.40 -12.48
N GLU A 51 11.35 -7.10 -13.57
CA GLU A 51 10.22 -8.04 -13.61
C GLU A 51 10.39 -9.20 -12.63
N ALA A 52 11.62 -9.70 -12.43
CA ALA A 52 11.86 -10.83 -11.53
C ALA A 52 11.62 -10.44 -10.06
N LEU A 53 12.07 -9.25 -9.66
CA LEU A 53 11.82 -8.71 -8.33
C LEU A 53 10.33 -8.40 -8.13
N ALA A 54 9.62 -7.93 -9.17
CA ALA A 54 8.18 -7.70 -9.10
C ALA A 54 7.40 -9.00 -8.88
N VAL A 55 7.73 -10.07 -9.62
CA VAL A 55 7.15 -11.41 -9.42
C VAL A 55 7.39 -11.86 -7.99
N HIS A 56 8.64 -11.78 -7.51
CA HIS A 56 8.99 -12.13 -6.14
C HIS A 56 8.15 -11.36 -5.11
N ALA A 57 7.95 -10.06 -5.28
CA ALA A 57 7.14 -9.22 -4.39
C ALA A 57 5.67 -9.69 -4.35
N TYR A 58 5.07 -9.99 -5.50
CA TYR A 58 3.71 -10.52 -5.55
C TYR A 58 3.59 -11.89 -4.88
N GLU A 59 4.58 -12.77 -5.03
CA GLU A 59 4.63 -14.07 -4.34
C GLU A 59 4.76 -13.90 -2.83
N GLN A 60 5.52 -12.91 -2.34
CA GLN A 60 5.59 -12.55 -0.93
C GLN A 60 4.22 -12.17 -0.35
N TRP A 61 3.36 -11.57 -1.15
CA TRP A 61 1.99 -11.25 -0.78
C TRP A 61 1.03 -12.42 -0.85
N GLY A 62 1.44 -13.53 -1.47
CA GLY A 62 0.65 -14.76 -1.60
C GLY A 62 -0.11 -14.87 -2.92
N PHE A 63 0.25 -14.09 -3.93
CA PHE A 63 -0.20 -14.38 -5.28
C PHE A 63 0.54 -15.61 -5.81
N ASN A 64 -0.16 -16.45 -6.57
CA ASN A 64 0.40 -17.64 -7.18
C ASN A 64 0.34 -17.55 -8.71
N ASP A 65 1.23 -18.31 -9.36
CA ASP A 65 1.23 -18.47 -10.83
C ASP A 65 1.25 -17.11 -11.56
N ILE A 66 2.17 -16.22 -11.20
CA ILE A 66 2.33 -14.92 -11.84
C ILE A 66 2.93 -15.11 -13.23
N THR A 67 2.06 -15.27 -14.23
CA THR A 67 2.43 -15.24 -15.63
C THR A 67 2.78 -13.81 -16.06
N LYS A 68 3.45 -13.67 -17.22
CA LYS A 68 3.79 -12.35 -17.78
C LYS A 68 2.55 -11.45 -17.98
N ASP A 69 1.45 -12.03 -18.43
CA ASP A 69 0.20 -11.28 -18.62
C ASP A 69 -0.38 -10.81 -17.27
N LYS A 70 -0.39 -11.67 -16.25
CA LYS A 70 -0.81 -11.27 -14.90
C LYS A 70 0.09 -10.17 -14.35
N LEU A 71 1.41 -10.31 -14.48
CA LEU A 71 2.37 -9.30 -14.06
C LEU A 71 2.11 -7.95 -14.71
N ASN A 72 1.93 -7.91 -16.03
CA ASN A 72 1.65 -6.69 -16.78
C ASN A 72 0.37 -5.99 -16.29
N ILE A 73 -0.69 -6.76 -16.03
CA ILE A 73 -1.97 -6.21 -15.57
C ILE A 73 -1.85 -5.70 -14.12
N LEU A 74 -1.26 -6.49 -13.22
CA LEU A 74 -1.05 -6.08 -11.82
C LEU A 74 -0.13 -4.86 -11.71
N SER A 75 0.86 -4.76 -12.58
CA SER A 75 1.78 -3.62 -12.63
C SER A 75 1.10 -2.31 -13.04
N LYS A 76 -0.01 -2.34 -13.80
CA LYS A 76 -0.81 -1.12 -14.06
C LYS A 76 -1.34 -0.52 -12.76
N TRP A 77 -1.92 -1.36 -11.88
CA TRP A 77 -2.42 -0.91 -10.59
C TRP A 77 -1.29 -0.47 -9.66
N ALA A 78 -0.21 -1.26 -9.60
CA ALA A 78 0.95 -0.92 -8.80
C ALA A 78 1.57 0.42 -9.24
N ASN A 79 1.77 0.63 -10.55
CA ASN A 79 2.29 1.91 -11.07
C ASN A 79 1.39 3.10 -10.68
N PHE A 80 0.07 2.93 -10.69
CA PHE A 80 -0.85 3.96 -10.24
C PHE A 80 -0.64 4.30 -8.76
N LEU A 81 -0.57 3.29 -7.88
CA LEU A 81 -0.40 3.50 -6.43
C LEU A 81 0.97 4.06 -6.06
N TYR A 82 2.03 3.60 -6.73
CA TYR A 82 3.41 4.03 -6.42
C TYR A 82 3.84 5.30 -7.16
N ALA A 83 3.09 5.76 -8.17
CA ALA A 83 3.47 6.93 -8.98
C ALA A 83 3.89 8.17 -8.17
N PRO A 84 3.16 8.58 -7.11
CA PRO A 84 3.55 9.75 -6.32
C PRO A 84 4.84 9.53 -5.51
N LEU A 85 5.23 8.27 -5.26
CA LEU A 85 6.41 7.90 -4.49
C LEU A 85 7.69 7.85 -5.35
N MET A 86 7.56 7.92 -6.68
CA MET A 86 8.69 7.72 -7.61
C MET A 86 9.50 8.98 -7.89
N LYS A 87 9.01 10.16 -7.48
CA LYS A 87 9.66 11.46 -7.82
C LYS A 87 9.92 12.27 -6.57
N ASP A 88 11.20 12.64 -6.34
CA ASP A 88 11.59 13.55 -5.23
C ASP A 88 11.16 14.98 -5.54
N LYS A 89 9.85 15.23 -5.34
CA LYS A 89 9.24 16.56 -5.47
C LYS A 89 8.01 16.70 -4.59
N ILE A 90 7.68 17.93 -4.21
CA ILE A 90 6.40 18.25 -3.59
C ILE A 90 5.31 18.17 -4.66
N GLN A 91 4.27 17.40 -4.39
CA GLN A 91 3.15 17.18 -5.31
C GLN A 91 1.92 16.68 -4.57
N LYS A 92 0.75 16.81 -5.18
CA LYS A 92 -0.46 16.13 -4.71
C LYS A 92 -0.30 14.62 -4.83
N ILE A 93 -1.05 13.85 -4.03
CA ILE A 93 -1.06 12.38 -4.12
C ILE A 93 -1.57 11.92 -5.50
N GLN A 94 -2.42 12.72 -6.12
CA GLN A 94 -2.98 12.51 -7.45
C GLN A 94 -3.23 13.88 -8.11
N GLU A 95 -2.99 14.01 -9.41
CA GLU A 95 -3.17 15.28 -10.13
C GLU A 95 -4.66 15.65 -10.33
N SER A 96 -5.54 14.65 -10.48
CA SER A 96 -6.98 14.88 -10.57
C SER A 96 -7.61 15.02 -9.17
N ASP A 97 -8.45 16.03 -8.98
CA ASP A 97 -9.18 16.24 -7.73
C ASP A 97 -10.37 15.26 -7.55
N SER A 98 -10.49 14.25 -8.40
CA SER A 98 -11.56 13.25 -8.34
C SER A 98 -11.01 11.83 -8.29
N GLY A 99 -11.59 10.96 -7.45
CA GLY A 99 -11.28 9.54 -7.40
C GLY A 99 -11.67 8.76 -8.68
N ILE A 100 -12.23 9.42 -9.69
CA ILE A 100 -12.70 8.79 -10.94
C ILE A 100 -11.56 8.10 -11.67
N TYR A 101 -10.39 8.72 -11.73
CA TYR A 101 -9.24 8.15 -12.42
C TYR A 101 -8.78 6.82 -11.76
N GLY A 102 -8.66 6.78 -10.44
CA GLY A 102 -8.33 5.56 -9.72
C GLY A 102 -9.38 4.47 -9.91
N ALA A 103 -10.67 4.83 -9.89
CA ALA A 103 -11.76 3.90 -10.15
C ALA A 103 -11.75 3.35 -11.60
N GLN A 104 -11.34 4.15 -12.57
CA GLN A 104 -11.18 3.71 -13.96
C GLN A 104 -10.06 2.68 -14.09
N ILE A 105 -8.87 2.96 -13.52
CA ILE A 105 -7.73 2.02 -13.50
C ILE A 105 -8.13 0.71 -12.81
N ALA A 106 -8.77 0.77 -11.64
CA ALA A 106 -9.25 -0.43 -10.93
C ALA A 106 -10.23 -1.25 -11.78
N SER A 107 -11.17 -0.59 -12.45
CA SER A 107 -12.14 -1.25 -13.34
C SER A 107 -11.46 -1.91 -14.55
N GLU A 108 -10.49 -1.24 -15.16
CA GLU A 108 -9.71 -1.78 -16.29
C GLU A 108 -8.94 -3.03 -15.87
N VAL A 109 -8.15 -2.93 -14.78
CA VAL A 109 -7.38 -4.04 -14.22
C VAL A 109 -8.29 -5.23 -13.89
N HIS A 110 -9.45 -4.99 -13.26
CA HIS A 110 -10.41 -6.05 -12.95
C HIS A 110 -10.93 -6.75 -14.21
N LYS A 111 -11.29 -5.98 -15.23
CA LYS A 111 -11.78 -6.54 -16.52
C LYS A 111 -10.71 -7.36 -17.22
N GLU A 112 -9.47 -6.88 -17.24
CA GLU A 112 -8.35 -7.58 -17.87
C GLU A 112 -8.00 -8.87 -17.12
N LEU A 113 -7.90 -8.83 -15.80
CA LEU A 113 -7.68 -10.03 -14.98
C LEU A 113 -8.77 -11.07 -15.21
N LYS A 114 -10.04 -10.65 -15.31
CA LYS A 114 -11.16 -11.56 -15.58
C LYS A 114 -11.03 -12.28 -16.92
N LYS A 115 -10.51 -11.61 -17.96
CA LYS A 115 -10.31 -12.22 -19.30
C LYS A 115 -9.27 -13.36 -19.28
N ILE A 116 -8.29 -13.32 -18.40
CA ILE A 116 -7.22 -14.34 -18.30
C ILE A 116 -7.48 -15.37 -17.18
N GLY A 117 -8.75 -15.57 -16.82
CA GLY A 117 -9.16 -16.55 -15.83
C GLY A 117 -9.28 -16.02 -14.40
N GLY A 118 -9.07 -14.72 -14.22
CA GLY A 118 -9.16 -14.06 -12.93
C GLY A 118 -7.90 -14.26 -12.06
N VAL A 119 -7.83 -13.47 -11.01
CA VAL A 119 -6.86 -13.62 -9.91
C VAL A 119 -7.62 -13.45 -8.61
N LYS A 120 -7.43 -14.38 -7.68
CA LYS A 120 -7.96 -14.23 -6.33
C LYS A 120 -6.93 -13.46 -5.49
N PRO A 121 -7.18 -12.19 -5.18
CA PRO A 121 -6.22 -11.43 -4.39
C PRO A 121 -6.11 -12.02 -2.98
N PRO A 122 -4.91 -12.09 -2.41
CA PRO A 122 -4.70 -12.46 -1.02
C PRO A 122 -5.44 -11.49 -0.08
N LYS A 123 -5.91 -12.00 1.06
CA LYS A 123 -6.71 -11.22 2.02
C LYS A 123 -5.96 -9.98 2.52
N GLU A 124 -4.69 -10.14 2.83
CA GLU A 124 -3.82 -9.05 3.31
C GLU A 124 -3.66 -7.96 2.25
N PHE A 125 -3.52 -8.34 0.98
CA PHE A 125 -3.46 -7.40 -0.13
C PHE A 125 -4.72 -6.54 -0.22
N VAL A 126 -5.91 -7.13 -0.09
CA VAL A 126 -7.17 -6.39 -0.12
C VAL A 126 -7.25 -5.34 0.99
N PHE A 127 -6.76 -5.65 2.20
CA PHE A 127 -6.74 -4.69 3.30
C PHE A 127 -5.74 -3.56 3.06
N MET A 128 -4.56 -3.87 2.54
CA MET A 128 -3.55 -2.86 2.18
C MET A 128 -4.10 -1.92 1.10
N ASP A 129 -4.69 -2.49 0.06
CA ASP A 129 -5.26 -1.74 -1.06
C ASP A 129 -6.37 -0.78 -0.59
N ARG A 130 -7.29 -1.25 0.25
CA ARG A 130 -8.31 -0.39 0.87
C ARG A 130 -7.71 0.75 1.69
N ALA A 131 -6.66 0.47 2.47
CA ALA A 131 -5.99 1.48 3.27
C ALA A 131 -5.30 2.52 2.38
N ALA A 132 -4.62 2.10 1.31
CA ALA A 132 -3.95 2.99 0.38
C ALA A 132 -4.95 3.91 -0.34
N VAL A 133 -6.04 3.35 -0.87
CA VAL A 133 -7.09 4.10 -1.55
C VAL A 133 -7.82 5.05 -0.58
N GLY A 134 -8.16 4.56 0.61
CA GLY A 134 -8.83 5.36 1.64
C GLY A 134 -7.98 6.55 2.10
N LEU A 135 -6.71 6.31 2.39
CA LEU A 135 -5.77 7.35 2.81
C LEU A 135 -5.48 8.34 1.67
N GLY A 136 -5.35 7.84 0.44
CA GLY A 136 -5.24 8.69 -0.75
C GLY A 136 -6.45 9.62 -0.91
N SER A 137 -7.66 9.13 -0.64
CA SER A 137 -8.88 9.95 -0.64
C SER A 137 -8.85 11.07 0.42
N VAL A 138 -8.34 10.77 1.63
CA VAL A 138 -8.15 11.78 2.68
C VAL A 138 -7.17 12.87 2.21
N PHE A 139 -6.03 12.49 1.64
CA PHE A 139 -5.04 13.45 1.14
C PHE A 139 -5.56 14.30 -0.03
N MET A 140 -6.38 13.72 -0.91
CA MET A 140 -7.05 14.48 -1.98
C MET A 140 -8.02 15.49 -1.40
N HIS A 141 -8.84 15.10 -0.42
CA HIS A 141 -9.79 16.00 0.24
C HIS A 141 -9.08 17.17 0.94
N LEU A 142 -7.96 16.89 1.59
CA LEU A 142 -7.11 17.91 2.22
C LEU A 142 -6.30 18.72 1.21
N ARG A 143 -6.32 18.37 -0.06
CA ARG A 143 -5.47 18.96 -1.12
C ARG A 143 -3.99 18.96 -0.71
N ALA A 144 -3.56 17.90 -0.02
CA ALA A 144 -2.23 17.82 0.55
C ALA A 144 -1.14 17.81 -0.54
N GLU A 145 -0.20 18.72 -0.43
CA GLU A 145 1.00 18.81 -1.26
C GLU A 145 2.21 18.46 -0.40
N VAL A 146 2.77 17.28 -0.61
CA VAL A 146 3.85 16.70 0.21
C VAL A 146 4.90 16.08 -0.70
N ASN A 147 6.10 15.99 -0.23
CA ASN A 147 7.11 15.16 -0.88
C ASN A 147 6.93 13.70 -0.46
N TRP A 148 6.02 12.99 -1.17
CA TRP A 148 5.67 11.59 -0.89
C TRP A 148 6.87 10.64 -1.02
N TYR A 149 7.81 10.95 -1.92
CA TYR A 149 9.05 10.20 -2.08
C TYR A 149 9.86 10.21 -0.77
N ARG A 150 10.10 11.39 -0.18
CA ARG A 150 10.87 11.51 1.06
C ARG A 150 10.16 10.87 2.24
N VAL A 151 8.86 11.10 2.40
CA VAL A 151 8.07 10.46 3.46
C VAL A 151 8.14 8.93 3.36
N PHE A 152 8.07 8.38 2.15
CA PHE A 152 8.18 6.95 1.95
C PHE A 152 9.59 6.44 2.27
N HIS A 153 10.64 7.11 1.78
CA HIS A 153 12.03 6.75 2.05
C HIS A 153 12.39 6.80 3.53
N GLU A 154 11.90 7.79 4.28
CA GLU A 154 12.07 7.83 5.75
C GLU A 154 11.55 6.56 6.44
N LEU A 155 10.50 5.95 5.89
CA LEU A 155 9.90 4.73 6.44
C LEU A 155 10.63 3.45 6.02
N ILE A 156 11.22 3.40 4.81
CA ILE A 156 11.77 2.17 4.24
C ILE A 156 13.30 2.07 4.32
N ASP A 157 14.05 3.17 4.35
CA ASP A 157 15.52 3.15 4.28
C ASP A 157 16.18 2.39 5.43
N ASN A 158 15.54 2.33 6.58
CA ASN A 158 16.01 1.59 7.76
C ASN A 158 15.15 0.35 8.06
N PHE A 159 14.37 -0.13 7.09
CA PHE A 159 13.53 -1.30 7.30
C PHE A 159 14.40 -2.55 7.47
N ASP A 160 14.11 -3.30 8.54
CA ASP A 160 14.75 -4.58 8.85
C ASP A 160 13.65 -5.60 9.15
N GLN A 161 13.47 -6.54 8.22
CA GLN A 161 12.45 -7.57 8.31
C GLN A 161 12.59 -8.43 9.58
N LYS A 162 13.83 -8.74 9.99
CA LYS A 162 14.10 -9.57 11.16
C LYS A 162 13.73 -8.84 12.44
N LYS A 163 14.17 -7.60 12.59
CA LYS A 163 13.81 -6.74 13.75
C LYS A 163 12.31 -6.55 13.86
N LEU A 164 11.61 -6.33 12.74
CA LEU A 164 10.14 -6.22 12.76
C LEU A 164 9.50 -7.53 13.22
N THR A 165 9.98 -8.68 12.73
CA THR A 165 9.48 -10.00 13.15
C THR A 165 9.64 -10.22 14.65
N GLU A 166 10.83 -9.95 15.18
CA GLU A 166 11.14 -10.09 16.61
C GLU A 166 10.27 -9.16 17.47
N LYS A 167 10.09 -7.89 17.04
CA LYS A 167 9.22 -6.93 17.71
C LYS A 167 7.76 -7.40 17.72
N GLN A 168 7.24 -7.88 16.58
CA GLN A 168 5.86 -8.38 16.49
C GLN A 168 5.67 -9.58 17.42
N GLN A 169 6.57 -10.57 17.39
CA GLN A 169 6.50 -11.75 18.24
C GLN A 169 6.54 -11.44 19.73
N SER A 170 7.45 -10.54 20.15
CA SER A 170 7.54 -10.14 21.55
C SER A 170 6.29 -9.40 22.02
N THR A 171 5.75 -8.49 21.19
CA THR A 171 4.54 -7.72 21.53
C THR A 171 3.29 -8.61 21.61
N LEU A 172 3.11 -9.53 20.65
CA LEU A 172 1.97 -10.45 20.66
C LEU A 172 1.99 -11.38 21.88
N LYS A 173 3.16 -11.86 22.28
CA LYS A 173 3.33 -12.68 23.51
C LYS A 173 2.88 -11.92 24.77
N LEU A 174 3.10 -10.61 24.85
CA LEU A 174 2.69 -9.80 26.02
C LEU A 174 1.17 -9.72 26.18
N VAL A 175 0.43 -9.88 25.09
CA VAL A 175 -1.05 -9.82 25.08
C VAL A 175 -1.70 -11.19 24.87
N ASN A 176 -0.94 -12.28 25.01
CA ASN A 176 -1.39 -13.67 24.84
C ASN A 176 -2.02 -13.97 23.46
N LEU A 177 -1.48 -13.39 22.40
CA LEU A 177 -1.86 -13.62 21.01
C LEU A 177 -0.73 -14.32 20.22
#